data_dfdb5ea932d69c0fa45cf493265c3e6d
#
_entry.id   dfdb5ea932d69c0fa45cf493265c3e6d
#
_cell.length_a   1.000
_cell.length_b   1.000
_cell.length_c   1.000
_cell.angle_alpha   90.00
_cell.angle_beta   90.00
_cell.angle_gamma   90.00
#
_symmetry.space_group_name_H-M   'P 1'
#
loop_
_entity.id
_entity.type
_entity.pdbx_description
1 polymer ?
#
loop_
_entity_poly.entity_id
_entity_poly.type
_entity_poly.pdbx_seq_one_letter_code
_entity_poly.pdbx_strand_id
1 'polypeptide(L)'
;VENIKKIEVLRGAASSLYGGRATGGVISITTNTHEEGVHGNMTLSYGSNSTTKQVYDVSVRKGKWDIGAGYEKRKTDGWRGYYVDSRVSGSTENIPQFDAGNLPIDGRGRVILGGRGEKAWTSESYHAKLTYHFNDDKSLTYSYLHTDHKYSYEHPFTLIKDASGKSIFYGSVVYPNGKGIDFAPGDFLGYVGAKEWGMHNIFYDDNKNRFHVHAGYTDIKKDGYSSAGGDDAWLPMTEEETYAWNGEGVQSFYPSKTKDFDLNKTWELGSHTLIGGLAYRANSFDQTRYNLAHYKDHGSKINAYEKHRGKDESLSAYFQDKWQASEKFAVYAGLRFDRYKKYGGHHEFLTTGYVKDDEEGIYNAWSPKLSLEYLVGNDTTVYASYGHSFTPPILYQVYRSERSPIKIVNGVPTASTRGSLPNPDLDPEQTDTYELGLKKKWKDTTANIAVYKADTKDAIRYFSTGKASTYKGVFYKKGYSQYRNFGKAKKKGFEFSATHQFSDKVSGYLNYAWETESIDGE
;
A
#
# COMPACT_ATOMS: atom_id res chain seq x y z
N VAL A 1 8.49 -12.64 10.77
CA VAL A 1 9.89 -12.36 10.34
C VAL A 1 10.77 -13.56 10.66
N GLU A 2 10.54 -14.27 11.73
CA GLU A 2 11.36 -15.43 12.19
C GLU A 2 11.26 -16.63 11.24
N ASN A 3 10.17 -16.77 10.51
CA ASN A 3 9.98 -17.84 9.50
C ASN A 3 10.54 -17.49 8.10
N ILE A 4 11.31 -16.42 7.99
CA ILE A 4 11.90 -15.99 6.71
C ILE A 4 13.32 -16.53 6.60
N LYS A 5 13.58 -17.30 5.55
CA LYS A 5 14.91 -17.78 5.20
C LYS A 5 15.70 -16.75 4.40
N LYS A 6 15.04 -16.08 3.44
CA LYS A 6 15.70 -15.18 2.49
C LYS A 6 14.73 -14.11 1.99
N ILE A 7 15.23 -12.90 1.87
CA ILE A 7 14.58 -11.79 1.16
C ILE A 7 15.48 -11.38 0.00
N GLU A 8 14.93 -11.41 -1.21
CA GLU A 8 15.62 -10.98 -2.42
C GLU A 8 14.91 -9.76 -2.99
N VAL A 9 15.68 -8.74 -3.33
CA VAL A 9 15.16 -7.51 -3.93
C VAL A 9 15.72 -7.39 -5.34
N LEU A 10 14.83 -7.56 -6.33
CA LEU A 10 15.13 -7.25 -7.72
C LEU A 10 14.71 -5.81 -7.97
N ARG A 11 15.66 -4.94 -8.29
CA ARG A 11 15.44 -3.52 -8.60
C ARG A 11 15.23 -3.31 -10.09
N GLY A 12 14.61 -2.17 -10.45
CA GLY A 12 14.33 -1.82 -11.83
C GLY A 12 13.12 -2.54 -12.42
N ALA A 13 12.88 -2.35 -13.73
CA ALA A 13 11.73 -2.91 -14.43
C ALA A 13 11.74 -4.44 -14.47
N ALA A 14 10.76 -5.06 -13.84
CA ALA A 14 10.62 -6.51 -13.75
C ALA A 14 9.28 -7.03 -14.32
N SER A 15 8.51 -6.18 -14.98
CA SER A 15 7.16 -6.51 -15.48
C SER A 15 7.16 -7.59 -16.54
N SER A 16 8.25 -7.81 -17.28
CA SER A 16 8.36 -8.89 -18.27
C SER A 16 8.20 -10.30 -17.68
N LEU A 17 8.52 -10.50 -16.39
CA LEU A 17 8.30 -11.77 -15.70
C LEU A 17 7.16 -11.69 -14.67
N TYR A 18 7.12 -10.60 -13.90
CA TYR A 18 6.23 -10.48 -12.74
C TYR A 18 4.94 -9.69 -13.01
N GLY A 19 4.77 -9.18 -14.25
CA GLY A 19 3.55 -8.50 -14.69
C GLY A 19 3.38 -7.08 -14.22
N GLY A 20 2.19 -6.55 -14.39
CA GLY A 20 1.82 -5.19 -13.98
C GLY A 20 2.11 -4.95 -12.50
N ARG A 21 2.52 -3.71 -12.16
CA ARG A 21 2.97 -3.27 -10.83
C ARG A 21 4.40 -3.65 -10.43
N ALA A 22 5.15 -4.36 -11.27
CA ALA A 22 6.58 -4.62 -11.05
C ALA A 22 7.49 -3.56 -11.73
N THR A 23 7.05 -2.32 -11.77
CA THR A 23 7.71 -1.19 -12.44
C THR A 23 8.98 -0.75 -11.72
N GLY A 24 8.95 -0.70 -10.38
CA GLY A 24 10.09 -0.29 -9.55
C GLY A 24 10.93 -1.47 -9.03
N GLY A 25 10.44 -2.70 -9.18
CA GLY A 25 11.13 -3.90 -8.74
C GLY A 25 10.22 -4.96 -8.12
N VAL A 26 10.84 -6.01 -7.59
CA VAL A 26 10.17 -7.16 -6.95
C VAL A 26 10.88 -7.50 -5.65
N ILE A 27 10.12 -7.80 -4.61
CA ILE A 27 10.61 -8.37 -3.36
C ILE A 27 10.15 -9.81 -3.29
N SER A 28 11.09 -10.75 -3.31
CA SER A 28 10.84 -12.18 -3.15
C SER A 28 11.18 -12.61 -1.73
N ILE A 29 10.24 -13.27 -1.06
CA ILE A 29 10.40 -13.75 0.31
C ILE A 29 10.30 -15.28 0.30
N THR A 30 11.38 -15.94 0.71
CA THR A 30 11.43 -17.38 0.87
C THR A 30 11.33 -17.72 2.35
N THR A 31 10.39 -18.57 2.72
CA THR A 31 10.22 -19.06 4.09
C THR A 31 11.16 -20.23 4.40
N ASN A 32 11.39 -20.49 5.69
CA ASN A 32 12.22 -21.59 6.13
C ASN A 32 11.69 -22.95 5.66
N THR A 33 12.62 -23.84 5.31
CA THR A 33 12.44 -25.29 5.24
C THR A 33 13.14 -25.90 6.43
N HIS A 34 12.57 -26.93 7.04
CA HIS A 34 13.10 -27.50 8.26
C HIS A 34 13.92 -28.76 7.98
N GLU A 35 14.92 -29.00 8.82
CA GLU A 35 15.64 -30.27 8.86
C GLU A 35 14.78 -31.35 9.54
N GLU A 36 15.16 -32.62 9.43
CA GLU A 36 14.48 -33.73 10.10
C GLU A 36 14.48 -33.52 11.62
N GLY A 37 13.33 -33.71 12.26
CA GLY A 37 13.16 -33.51 13.70
C GLY A 37 12.08 -32.49 14.07
N VAL A 38 12.08 -32.09 15.31
CA VAL A 38 11.18 -31.07 15.89
C VAL A 38 11.97 -29.83 16.19
N HIS A 39 11.50 -28.70 15.71
CA HIS A 39 12.13 -27.39 15.91
C HIS A 39 11.11 -26.42 16.51
N GLY A 40 11.56 -25.60 17.44
CA GLY A 40 10.74 -24.55 18.04
C GLY A 40 11.53 -23.27 18.23
N ASN A 41 10.84 -22.15 18.08
CA ASN A 41 11.39 -20.83 18.36
C ASN A 41 10.41 -20.02 19.19
N MET A 42 10.92 -19.28 20.17
CA MET A 42 10.15 -18.34 20.97
C MET A 42 10.91 -17.02 21.02
N THR A 43 10.22 -15.92 20.69
CA THR A 43 10.76 -14.58 20.82
C THR A 43 9.83 -13.74 21.68
N LEU A 44 10.38 -13.16 22.76
CA LEU A 44 9.71 -12.17 23.58
C LEU A 44 10.50 -10.87 23.53
N SER A 45 9.82 -9.77 23.27
CA SER A 45 10.45 -8.45 23.21
C SER A 45 9.60 -7.42 23.93
N TYR A 46 10.27 -6.48 24.58
CA TYR A 46 9.67 -5.30 25.20
C TYR A 46 10.44 -4.05 24.76
N GLY A 47 9.73 -2.96 24.50
CA GLY A 47 10.31 -1.70 24.02
C GLY A 47 9.56 -0.48 24.52
N SER A 48 9.95 0.69 24.03
CA SER A 48 9.31 1.98 24.35
C SER A 48 7.82 1.97 24.00
N ASN A 49 7.04 2.86 24.63
CA ASN A 49 5.58 2.98 24.48
C ASN A 49 4.86 1.65 24.76
N SER A 50 5.27 0.93 25.81
CA SER A 50 4.73 -0.38 26.20
C SER A 50 4.69 -1.38 25.04
N THR A 51 5.61 -1.25 24.08
CA THR A 51 5.64 -2.14 22.92
C THR A 51 6.03 -3.54 23.33
N THR A 52 5.18 -4.50 23.05
CA THR A 52 5.44 -5.93 23.28
C THR A 52 5.37 -6.71 21.97
N LYS A 53 6.23 -7.71 21.83
CA LYS A 53 6.17 -8.70 20.76
C LYS A 53 6.32 -10.08 21.36
N GLN A 54 5.46 -10.99 20.96
CA GLN A 54 5.48 -12.40 21.33
C GLN A 54 5.40 -13.20 20.04
N VAL A 55 6.32 -14.12 19.82
CA VAL A 55 6.33 -15.03 18.67
C VAL A 55 6.56 -16.44 19.17
N TYR A 56 5.80 -17.37 18.67
CA TYR A 56 5.90 -18.79 18.92
C TYR A 56 5.81 -19.53 17.59
N ASP A 57 6.85 -20.27 17.25
CA ASP A 57 6.91 -21.09 16.06
C ASP A 57 7.28 -22.51 16.43
N VAL A 58 6.60 -23.48 15.84
CA VAL A 58 6.91 -24.90 15.96
C VAL A 58 6.86 -25.54 14.57
N SER A 59 7.80 -26.43 14.29
CA SER A 59 7.79 -27.22 13.08
C SER A 59 8.27 -28.64 13.36
N VAL A 60 7.77 -29.56 12.53
CA VAL A 60 8.12 -30.98 12.57
C VAL A 60 8.38 -31.44 11.15
N ARG A 61 9.58 -31.96 10.88
CA ARG A 61 9.87 -32.70 9.67
C ARG A 61 10.10 -34.16 9.99
N LYS A 62 9.34 -35.04 9.33
CA LYS A 62 9.47 -36.48 9.47
C LYS A 62 9.22 -37.17 8.13
N GLY A 63 10.27 -37.74 7.56
CA GLY A 63 10.23 -38.38 6.26
C GLY A 63 9.75 -37.41 5.16
N LYS A 64 8.60 -37.71 4.55
CA LYS A 64 8.04 -36.89 3.46
C LYS A 64 7.24 -35.67 3.90
N TRP A 65 7.03 -35.47 5.19
CA TRP A 65 6.20 -34.41 5.73
C TRP A 65 7.03 -33.33 6.42
N ASP A 66 6.77 -32.07 6.10
CA ASP A 66 7.25 -30.87 6.80
C ASP A 66 6.02 -30.03 7.18
N ILE A 67 5.79 -29.88 8.47
CA ILE A 67 4.62 -29.18 9.04
C ILE A 67 5.14 -28.09 9.95
N GLY A 68 4.67 -26.87 9.76
CA GLY A 68 5.00 -25.72 10.59
C GLY A 68 3.74 -24.92 10.98
N ALA A 69 3.73 -24.38 12.18
CA ALA A 69 2.70 -23.45 12.64
C ALA A 69 3.31 -22.40 13.56
N GLY A 70 2.73 -21.20 13.55
CA GLY A 70 3.20 -20.14 14.43
C GLY A 70 2.12 -19.12 14.75
N TYR A 71 2.40 -18.37 15.81
CA TYR A 71 1.59 -17.28 16.31
C TYR A 71 2.47 -16.09 16.63
N GLU A 72 2.03 -14.90 16.23
CA GLU A 72 2.67 -13.64 16.57
C GLU A 72 1.63 -12.65 17.12
N LYS A 73 1.94 -12.05 18.27
CA LYS A 73 1.19 -10.91 18.80
C LYS A 73 2.13 -9.73 19.01
N ARG A 74 1.70 -8.57 18.52
CA ARG A 74 2.35 -7.28 18.78
C ARG A 74 1.34 -6.31 19.34
N LYS A 75 1.76 -5.53 20.33
CA LYS A 75 0.96 -4.44 20.91
C LYS A 75 1.88 -3.26 21.18
N THR A 76 1.36 -2.06 21.02
CA THR A 76 2.01 -0.81 21.45
C THR A 76 0.95 0.20 21.85
N ASP A 77 1.26 1.04 22.83
CA ASP A 77 0.44 2.20 23.19
C ASP A 77 0.65 3.35 22.19
N GLY A 78 1.63 3.20 21.27
CA GLY A 78 1.86 4.11 20.14
C GLY A 78 2.69 5.34 20.50
N TRP A 79 2.74 6.25 19.56
CA TRP A 79 3.44 7.54 19.70
C TRP A 79 2.61 8.65 19.08
N ARG A 80 2.85 9.87 19.54
CA ARG A 80 2.25 11.08 18.98
C ARG A 80 2.86 11.38 17.61
N GLY A 81 2.10 11.17 16.54
CA GLY A 81 2.61 11.36 15.18
C GLY A 81 1.62 11.98 14.21
N TYR A 82 0.38 12.16 14.62
CA TYR A 82 -0.67 12.71 13.77
C TYR A 82 -1.06 14.10 14.28
N TYR A 83 -0.46 15.14 13.68
CA TYR A 83 -0.75 16.52 14.02
C TYR A 83 -2.03 17.01 13.35
N VAL A 84 -2.75 17.87 14.06
CA VAL A 84 -3.87 18.65 13.54
C VAL A 84 -3.28 19.97 13.03
N ASP A 85 -3.32 20.15 11.71
CA ASP A 85 -2.74 21.29 11.04
C ASP A 85 -3.77 21.98 10.13
N SER A 86 -3.66 23.29 9.98
CA SER A 86 -4.52 24.06 9.08
C SER A 86 -3.79 25.25 8.45
N ARG A 87 -4.34 25.73 7.33
CA ARG A 87 -3.91 26.97 6.72
C ARG A 87 -4.74 28.11 7.29
N VAL A 88 -4.08 29.25 7.55
CA VAL A 88 -4.75 30.50 7.94
C VAL A 88 -5.74 30.91 6.85
N SER A 89 -7.03 30.95 7.16
CA SER A 89 -8.07 31.33 6.20
C SER A 89 -9.30 31.91 6.92
N GLY A 90 -9.82 32.99 6.41
CA GLY A 90 -11.14 33.46 6.78
C GLY A 90 -11.20 34.46 7.94
N SER A 91 -12.42 34.99 8.18
CA SER A 91 -12.83 35.82 9.29
C SER A 91 -13.35 34.96 10.44
N THR A 92 -13.00 35.29 11.66
CA THR A 92 -13.31 34.54 12.90
C THR A 92 -14.29 35.33 13.75
N GLU A 93 -15.50 35.52 13.23
CA GLU A 93 -16.56 36.25 13.98
C GLU A 93 -17.37 35.25 14.83
N ASN A 94 -17.68 35.68 16.08
CA ASN A 94 -18.62 35.01 17.00
C ASN A 94 -18.16 33.70 17.69
N ILE A 95 -16.88 33.40 17.72
CA ILE A 95 -16.33 32.28 18.51
C ILE A 95 -15.18 32.77 19.42
N PRO A 96 -14.87 32.07 20.53
CA PRO A 96 -13.74 32.44 21.39
C PRO A 96 -12.44 32.56 20.59
N GLN A 97 -11.73 33.68 20.77
CA GLN A 97 -10.51 33.98 20.04
C GLN A 97 -9.28 33.84 20.95
N PHE A 98 -8.24 33.23 20.42
CA PHE A 98 -6.96 33.01 21.09
C PHE A 98 -5.82 33.56 20.22
N ASP A 99 -4.80 34.10 20.82
CA ASP A 99 -3.61 34.55 20.10
C ASP A 99 -2.92 33.34 19.45
N ALA A 100 -2.52 33.51 18.20
CA ALA A 100 -1.73 32.50 17.48
C ALA A 100 -0.39 32.21 18.18
N GLY A 101 0.16 33.17 18.90
CA GLY A 101 1.42 33.02 19.62
C GLY A 101 2.53 32.43 18.75
N ASN A 102 3.27 31.50 19.35
CA ASN A 102 4.37 30.78 18.69
C ASN A 102 3.97 29.34 18.27
N LEU A 103 2.76 29.16 17.73
CA LEU A 103 2.35 27.82 17.23
C LEU A 103 3.31 27.32 16.13
N PRO A 104 3.72 26.06 16.16
CA PRO A 104 4.63 25.50 15.15
C PRO A 104 4.00 25.51 13.76
N ILE A 105 4.86 25.70 12.75
CA ILE A 105 4.47 25.64 11.33
C ILE A 105 5.16 24.44 10.68
N ASP A 106 4.40 23.62 9.93
CA ASP A 106 4.95 22.48 9.19
C ASP A 106 5.73 22.94 7.95
N GLY A 107 6.47 22.00 7.32
CA GLY A 107 7.25 22.26 6.10
C GLY A 107 6.41 22.70 4.88
N ARG A 108 5.08 22.73 4.98
CA ARG A 108 4.12 23.18 3.95
C ARG A 108 3.48 24.54 4.30
N GLY A 109 3.96 25.19 5.37
CA GLY A 109 3.44 26.47 5.84
C GLY A 109 2.07 26.37 6.52
N ARG A 110 1.70 25.22 7.09
CA ARG A 110 0.47 25.03 7.86
C ARG A 110 0.77 25.12 9.35
N VAL A 111 -0.13 25.74 10.08
CA VAL A 111 -0.01 25.89 11.53
C VAL A 111 -0.46 24.61 12.22
N ILE A 112 0.33 24.11 13.15
CA ILE A 112 0.02 22.94 13.96
C ILE A 112 -0.74 23.39 15.21
N LEU A 113 -2.00 22.96 15.33
CA LEU A 113 -2.89 23.30 16.44
C LEU A 113 -2.75 22.31 17.62
N GLY A 114 -2.33 21.09 17.33
CA GLY A 114 -2.23 19.99 18.29
C GLY A 114 -2.09 18.66 17.59
N GLY A 115 -2.69 17.61 18.14
CA GLY A 115 -2.64 16.29 17.54
C GLY A 115 -3.72 15.34 18.05
N ARG A 116 -3.86 14.21 17.35
CA ARG A 116 -4.85 13.16 17.66
C ARG A 116 -4.41 12.22 18.77
N GLY A 117 -3.27 12.48 19.38
CA GLY A 117 -2.71 11.65 20.44
C GLY A 117 -1.86 10.49 19.96
N GLU A 118 -1.74 9.49 20.79
CA GLU A 118 -0.97 8.27 20.51
C GLU A 118 -1.78 7.33 19.64
N LYS A 119 -1.15 6.79 18.58
CA LYS A 119 -1.75 5.72 17.76
C LYS A 119 -1.44 4.36 18.37
N ALA A 120 -2.25 3.92 19.31
CA ALA A 120 -2.19 2.59 19.88
C ALA A 120 -2.66 1.54 18.88
N TRP A 121 -2.02 0.34 18.87
CA TRP A 121 -2.45 -0.75 18.02
C TRP A 121 -2.09 -2.12 18.58
N THR A 122 -2.86 -3.12 18.16
CA THR A 122 -2.61 -4.53 18.39
C THR A 122 -2.71 -5.28 17.08
N SER A 123 -1.77 -6.19 16.82
CA SER A 123 -1.78 -7.10 15.67
C SER A 123 -1.56 -8.52 16.14
N GLU A 124 -2.42 -9.44 15.70
CA GLU A 124 -2.30 -10.88 15.95
C GLU A 124 -2.26 -11.61 14.61
N SER A 125 -1.30 -12.52 14.46
CA SER A 125 -1.12 -13.29 13.23
C SER A 125 -0.95 -14.77 13.53
N TYR A 126 -1.55 -15.61 12.72
CA TYR A 126 -1.40 -17.07 12.76
C TYR A 126 -0.91 -17.53 11.40
N HIS A 127 0.04 -18.43 11.36
CA HIS A 127 0.44 -19.08 10.13
C HIS A 127 0.54 -20.59 10.28
N ALA A 128 0.30 -21.30 9.18
CA ALA A 128 0.49 -22.72 9.06
C ALA A 128 1.08 -23.06 7.70
N LYS A 129 1.95 -24.03 7.64
CA LYS A 129 2.57 -24.56 6.42
C LYS A 129 2.58 -26.08 6.48
N LEU A 130 2.16 -26.71 5.40
CA LEU A 130 2.19 -28.16 5.21
C LEU A 130 2.86 -28.45 3.87
N THR A 131 3.99 -29.16 3.91
CA THR A 131 4.69 -29.60 2.70
C THR A 131 4.76 -31.12 2.67
N TYR A 132 4.39 -31.68 1.52
CA TYR A 132 4.59 -33.10 1.20
C TYR A 132 5.67 -33.23 0.13
N HIS A 133 6.74 -33.93 0.44
CA HIS A 133 7.83 -34.24 -0.48
C HIS A 133 7.55 -35.59 -1.17
N PHE A 134 7.23 -35.57 -2.46
CA PHE A 134 7.07 -36.80 -3.23
C PHE A 134 8.41 -37.57 -3.33
N ASN A 135 9.48 -36.80 -3.56
CA ASN A 135 10.89 -37.15 -3.55
C ASN A 135 11.73 -35.90 -3.30
N ASP A 136 13.06 -35.97 -3.47
CA ASP A 136 13.99 -34.85 -3.22
C ASP A 136 13.78 -33.65 -4.16
N ASP A 137 13.19 -33.87 -5.35
CA ASP A 137 12.98 -32.82 -6.36
C ASP A 137 11.55 -32.27 -6.38
N LYS A 138 10.57 -33.03 -5.88
CA LYS A 138 9.15 -32.68 -6.03
C LYS A 138 8.46 -32.49 -4.71
N SER A 139 7.76 -31.38 -4.59
CA SER A 139 6.97 -31.07 -3.39
C SER A 139 5.64 -30.39 -3.71
N LEU A 140 4.68 -30.58 -2.80
CA LEU A 140 3.42 -29.83 -2.77
C LEU A 140 3.34 -29.15 -1.40
N THR A 141 3.21 -27.82 -1.42
CA THR A 141 3.13 -27.00 -0.20
C THR A 141 1.79 -26.28 -0.16
N TYR A 142 1.10 -26.37 0.97
CA TYR A 142 0.02 -25.46 1.33
C TYR A 142 0.48 -24.54 2.44
N SER A 143 0.19 -23.25 2.32
CA SER A 143 0.44 -22.27 3.40
C SER A 143 -0.79 -21.41 3.66
N TYR A 144 -0.99 -21.11 4.93
CA TYR A 144 -2.04 -20.23 5.43
C TYR A 144 -1.44 -19.15 6.31
N LEU A 145 -1.90 -17.91 6.13
CA LEU A 145 -1.61 -16.79 7.00
C LEU A 145 -2.91 -16.07 7.31
N HIS A 146 -3.14 -15.74 8.58
CA HIS A 146 -4.23 -14.90 9.04
C HIS A 146 -3.68 -13.77 9.90
N THR A 147 -4.23 -12.56 9.76
CA THR A 147 -3.86 -11.41 10.58
C THR A 147 -5.11 -10.62 10.96
N ASP A 148 -5.23 -10.30 12.25
CA ASP A 148 -6.16 -9.30 12.80
C ASP A 148 -5.32 -8.12 13.31
N HIS A 149 -5.64 -6.92 12.84
CA HIS A 149 -4.97 -5.68 13.23
C HIS A 149 -6.00 -4.63 13.61
N LYS A 150 -5.85 -4.01 14.78
CA LYS A 150 -6.74 -2.96 15.29
C LYS A 150 -5.89 -1.79 15.77
N TYR A 151 -6.38 -0.57 15.54
CA TYR A 151 -5.77 0.63 16.07
C TYR A 151 -6.80 1.66 16.52
N SER A 152 -6.41 2.49 17.47
CA SER A 152 -7.14 3.68 17.91
C SER A 152 -6.17 4.82 18.19
N TYR A 153 -6.70 6.03 18.20
CA TYR A 153 -5.98 7.21 18.67
C TYR A 153 -6.48 7.55 20.06
N GLU A 154 -5.54 7.71 20.99
CA GLU A 154 -5.83 7.98 22.40
C GLU A 154 -5.23 9.31 22.82
N HIS A 155 -5.84 9.98 23.81
CA HIS A 155 -5.37 11.22 24.40
C HIS A 155 -5.05 12.34 23.38
N PRO A 156 -6.05 12.81 22.60
CA PRO A 156 -5.85 13.96 21.73
C PRO A 156 -5.34 15.17 22.53
N PHE A 157 -4.55 16.02 21.93
CA PHE A 157 -3.97 17.18 22.61
C PHE A 157 -4.03 18.43 21.74
N THR A 158 -4.09 19.58 22.39
CA THR A 158 -4.00 20.90 21.76
C THR A 158 -2.77 21.65 22.26
N LEU A 159 -2.17 22.46 21.39
CA LEU A 159 -1.11 23.41 21.74
C LEU A 159 -1.66 24.76 22.15
N ILE A 160 -2.97 24.97 22.01
CA ILE A 160 -3.66 26.21 22.32
C ILE A 160 -4.05 26.21 23.81
N LYS A 161 -3.67 27.26 24.53
CA LYS A 161 -3.91 27.40 25.94
C LYS A 161 -4.65 28.73 26.22
N ASP A 162 -5.48 28.74 27.26
CA ASP A 162 -6.01 30.01 27.79
C ASP A 162 -4.98 30.73 28.69
N ALA A 163 -5.35 31.87 29.21
CA ALA A 163 -4.50 32.69 30.09
C ALA A 163 -4.10 31.97 31.40
N SER A 164 -4.83 30.95 31.81
CA SER A 164 -4.51 30.08 32.98
C SER A 164 -3.62 28.88 32.63
N GLY A 165 -3.31 28.68 31.34
CA GLY A 165 -2.54 27.54 30.85
C GLY A 165 -3.37 26.26 30.58
N LYS A 166 -4.70 26.34 30.66
CA LYS A 166 -5.61 25.23 30.39
C LYS A 166 -5.70 24.95 28.89
N SER A 167 -5.76 23.67 28.51
CA SER A 167 -5.93 23.22 27.14
C SER A 167 -7.27 23.64 26.55
N ILE A 168 -7.27 24.17 25.33
CA ILE A 168 -8.46 24.63 24.62
C ILE A 168 -8.66 23.83 23.34
N PHE A 169 -9.82 23.22 23.21
CA PHE A 169 -10.22 22.40 22.05
C PHE A 169 -11.29 23.06 21.15
N TYR A 170 -11.76 24.27 21.50
CA TYR A 170 -12.78 24.98 20.74
C TYR A 170 -12.48 26.46 20.67
N GLY A 171 -12.55 27.04 19.48
CA GLY A 171 -12.37 28.47 19.27
C GLY A 171 -11.71 28.81 17.95
N SER A 172 -11.05 29.96 17.93
CA SER A 172 -10.26 30.40 16.78
C SER A 172 -8.90 30.91 17.22
N VAL A 173 -7.86 30.55 16.51
CA VAL A 173 -6.53 31.15 16.61
C VAL A 173 -6.49 32.33 15.66
N VAL A 174 -6.23 33.53 16.17
CA VAL A 174 -6.25 34.79 15.41
C VAL A 174 -4.84 35.35 15.26
N TYR A 175 -4.53 35.83 14.07
CA TYR A 175 -3.27 36.46 13.70
C TYR A 175 -3.41 37.98 13.69
N PRO A 176 -2.30 38.75 13.82
CA PRO A 176 -2.34 40.21 13.81
C PRO A 176 -2.97 40.84 12.56
N ASN A 177 -3.05 40.11 11.45
CA ASN A 177 -3.69 40.54 10.21
C ASN A 177 -5.21 40.31 10.18
N GLY A 178 -5.83 39.91 11.29
CA GLY A 178 -7.26 39.62 11.43
C GLY A 178 -7.73 38.32 10.81
N LYS A 179 -6.82 37.50 10.24
CA LYS A 179 -7.14 36.16 9.76
C LYS A 179 -6.97 35.14 10.87
N GLY A 180 -7.73 34.03 10.79
CA GLY A 180 -7.67 33.00 11.81
C GLY A 180 -7.89 31.59 11.29
N ILE A 181 -7.84 30.69 12.23
CA ILE A 181 -8.12 29.26 12.03
C ILE A 181 -9.12 28.84 13.10
N ASP A 182 -10.31 28.47 12.67
CA ASP A 182 -11.33 27.89 13.55
C ASP A 182 -11.00 26.41 13.81
N PHE A 183 -11.21 25.99 15.05
CA PHE A 183 -10.99 24.60 15.47
C PHE A 183 -12.05 24.17 16.48
N ALA A 184 -12.32 22.85 16.49
CA ALA A 184 -13.29 22.25 17.37
C ALA A 184 -12.77 20.87 17.86
N PRO A 185 -13.33 20.29 18.93
CA PRO A 185 -12.91 18.98 19.44
C PRO A 185 -12.84 17.90 18.35
N GLY A 186 -13.80 17.88 17.41
CA GLY A 186 -13.84 16.95 16.28
C GLY A 186 -12.58 16.93 15.40
N ASP A 187 -11.83 18.03 15.31
CA ASP A 187 -10.57 18.09 14.57
C ASP A 187 -9.47 17.25 15.22
N PHE A 188 -9.51 17.15 16.55
CA PHE A 188 -8.52 16.44 17.35
C PHE A 188 -8.88 14.97 17.60
N LEU A 189 -10.14 14.56 17.37
CA LEU A 189 -10.56 13.17 17.50
C LEU A 189 -9.90 12.31 16.42
N GLY A 190 -9.29 11.22 16.84
CA GLY A 190 -8.58 10.30 15.94
C GLY A 190 -9.50 9.26 15.32
N TYR A 191 -8.93 8.47 14.41
CA TYR A 191 -9.63 7.35 13.79
C TYR A 191 -9.54 6.08 14.66
N VAL A 192 -10.54 5.22 14.51
CA VAL A 192 -10.49 3.83 14.98
C VAL A 192 -10.53 2.92 13.76
N GLY A 193 -9.61 1.98 13.67
CA GLY A 193 -9.52 1.12 12.49
C GLY A 193 -9.30 -0.33 12.82
N ALA A 194 -9.77 -1.19 11.92
CA ALA A 194 -9.58 -2.63 11.99
C ALA A 194 -9.30 -3.19 10.60
N LYS A 195 -8.38 -4.16 10.54
CA LYS A 195 -8.09 -4.93 9.34
C LYS A 195 -7.95 -6.41 9.69
N GLU A 196 -8.75 -7.26 9.05
CA GLU A 196 -8.68 -8.71 9.18
C GLU A 196 -8.53 -9.31 7.78
N TRP A 197 -7.50 -10.11 7.59
CA TRP A 197 -7.25 -10.75 6.31
C TRP A 197 -6.63 -12.13 6.45
N GLY A 198 -6.95 -13.00 5.50
CA GLY A 198 -6.39 -14.33 5.38
C GLY A 198 -5.80 -14.55 3.98
N MET A 199 -4.74 -15.34 3.91
CA MET A 199 -4.08 -15.71 2.67
C MET A 199 -3.84 -17.23 2.64
N HIS A 200 -4.23 -17.86 1.55
CA HIS A 200 -4.02 -19.27 1.26
C HIS A 200 -3.15 -19.38 0.02
N ASN A 201 -2.12 -20.21 0.06
CA ASN A 201 -1.29 -20.49 -1.11
C ASN A 201 -1.07 -22.00 -1.25
N ILE A 202 -1.03 -22.45 -2.49
CA ILE A 202 -0.63 -23.80 -2.88
C ILE A 202 0.51 -23.65 -3.88
N PHE A 203 1.62 -24.34 -3.63
CA PHE A 203 2.78 -24.41 -4.51
C PHE A 203 3.05 -25.86 -4.87
N TYR A 204 3.24 -26.12 -6.15
CA TYR A 204 3.83 -27.35 -6.62
C TYR A 204 5.17 -27.03 -7.28
N ASP A 205 6.23 -27.67 -6.81
CA ASP A 205 7.59 -27.51 -7.28
C ASP A 205 8.13 -28.84 -7.80
N ASP A 206 8.63 -28.83 -9.03
CA ASP A 206 9.43 -29.91 -9.64
C ASP A 206 10.81 -29.33 -10.01
N ASN A 207 11.73 -29.35 -9.06
CA ASN A 207 13.05 -28.75 -9.19
C ASN A 207 13.89 -29.42 -10.29
N LYS A 208 13.76 -30.73 -10.51
CA LYS A 208 14.46 -31.47 -11.56
C LYS A 208 14.05 -30.99 -12.96
N ASN A 209 12.75 -30.82 -13.18
CA ASN A 209 12.21 -30.32 -14.43
C ASN A 209 12.07 -28.80 -14.48
N ARG A 210 12.42 -28.10 -13.38
CA ARG A 210 12.29 -26.64 -13.22
C ARG A 210 10.88 -26.16 -13.60
N PHE A 211 9.87 -26.84 -13.09
CA PHE A 211 8.47 -26.54 -13.31
C PHE A 211 7.81 -26.17 -12.00
N HIS A 212 7.12 -25.01 -11.98
CA HIS A 212 6.51 -24.43 -10.79
C HIS A 212 5.06 -24.04 -11.08
N VAL A 213 4.19 -24.32 -10.12
CA VAL A 213 2.79 -23.86 -10.14
C VAL A 213 2.48 -23.22 -8.81
N HIS A 214 1.85 -22.06 -8.85
CA HIS A 214 1.33 -21.36 -7.69
C HIS A 214 -0.15 -21.04 -7.86
N ALA A 215 -0.95 -21.23 -6.82
CA ALA A 215 -2.32 -20.74 -6.72
C ALA A 215 -2.51 -20.04 -5.38
N GLY A 216 -3.00 -18.82 -5.41
CA GLY A 216 -3.19 -17.95 -4.24
C GLY A 216 -4.63 -17.47 -4.10
N TYR A 217 -5.07 -17.32 -2.86
CA TYR A 217 -6.31 -16.66 -2.49
C TYR A 217 -6.13 -15.78 -1.27
N THR A 218 -6.38 -14.49 -1.42
CA THR A 218 -6.38 -13.52 -0.32
C THR A 218 -7.78 -12.99 -0.10
N ASP A 219 -8.26 -13.04 1.14
CA ASP A 219 -9.56 -12.50 1.57
C ASP A 219 -9.33 -11.45 2.66
N ILE A 220 -9.55 -10.19 2.31
CA ILE A 220 -9.57 -9.07 3.26
C ILE A 220 -11.01 -8.92 3.73
N LYS A 221 -11.35 -9.55 4.86
CA LYS A 221 -12.70 -9.58 5.40
C LYS A 221 -13.09 -8.26 6.06
N LYS A 222 -12.13 -7.62 6.76
CA LYS A 222 -12.29 -6.30 7.37
C LYS A 222 -11.12 -5.45 6.91
N ASP A 223 -11.41 -4.31 6.36
CA ASP A 223 -10.47 -3.21 6.14
C ASP A 223 -11.29 -1.95 6.25
N GLY A 224 -11.06 -1.16 7.29
CA GLY A 224 -11.88 0.02 7.46
C GLY A 224 -11.50 0.83 8.69
N TYR A 225 -12.03 2.02 8.70
CA TYR A 225 -11.86 2.95 9.81
C TYR A 225 -13.14 3.75 10.04
N SER A 226 -13.28 4.26 11.24
CA SER A 226 -14.33 5.21 11.62
C SER A 226 -13.72 6.53 12.08
N SER A 227 -14.50 7.58 11.94
CA SER A 227 -14.20 8.92 12.42
C SER A 227 -15.43 9.53 13.07
N ALA A 228 -15.21 10.52 13.95
CA ALA A 228 -16.27 11.36 14.47
C ALA A 228 -17.06 12.02 13.33
N GLY A 229 -18.39 12.15 13.45
CA GLY A 229 -19.26 12.67 12.40
C GLY A 229 -20.52 13.37 12.90
N GLY A 230 -20.85 13.28 14.18
CA GLY A 230 -21.98 13.96 14.78
C GLY A 230 -21.76 15.48 14.92
N ASP A 231 -22.83 16.27 14.85
CA ASP A 231 -22.75 17.73 15.00
C ASP A 231 -22.24 18.14 16.39
N ASP A 232 -22.47 17.31 17.40
CA ASP A 232 -22.00 17.51 18.77
C ASP A 232 -20.47 17.44 18.92
N ALA A 233 -19.78 16.71 18.04
CA ALA A 233 -18.31 16.70 18.00
C ALA A 233 -17.69 18.08 17.72
N TRP A 234 -18.46 19.00 17.19
CA TRP A 234 -18.05 20.36 16.79
C TRP A 234 -18.49 21.44 17.77
N LEU A 235 -19.13 21.04 18.88
CA LEU A 235 -19.54 21.94 19.96
C LEU A 235 -18.40 22.10 20.97
N PRO A 236 -18.42 23.17 21.79
CA PRO A 236 -17.43 23.41 22.85
C PRO A 236 -17.37 22.22 23.82
N MET A 237 -16.18 21.70 24.08
CA MET A 237 -15.89 20.65 25.07
C MET A 237 -14.63 20.99 25.86
N THR A 238 -14.59 20.56 27.10
CA THR A 238 -13.38 20.50 27.91
C THR A 238 -12.42 19.42 27.39
N GLU A 239 -11.20 19.41 27.91
CA GLU A 239 -10.21 18.36 27.61
C GLU A 239 -10.72 16.97 27.99
N GLU A 240 -11.31 16.84 29.19
CA GLU A 240 -11.87 15.59 29.71
C GLU A 240 -13.06 15.09 28.86
N GLU A 241 -13.99 15.99 28.52
CA GLU A 241 -15.12 15.68 27.65
C GLU A 241 -14.65 15.27 26.24
N THR A 242 -13.61 15.93 25.70
CA THR A 242 -13.02 15.58 24.41
C THR A 242 -12.41 14.17 24.43
N TYR A 243 -11.72 13.78 25.51
CA TYR A 243 -11.17 12.43 25.68
C TYR A 243 -12.25 11.36 25.77
N ALA A 244 -13.30 11.65 26.53
CA ALA A 244 -14.40 10.72 26.76
C ALA A 244 -15.37 10.62 25.57
N TRP A 245 -15.33 11.58 24.63
CA TRP A 245 -16.31 11.67 23.57
C TRP A 245 -16.36 10.41 22.70
N ASN A 246 -17.56 9.85 22.53
CA ASN A 246 -17.85 8.67 21.71
C ASN A 246 -19.25 8.75 21.10
N GLY A 247 -19.61 9.92 20.57
CA GLY A 247 -20.88 10.16 19.90
C GLY A 247 -20.91 9.59 18.48
N GLU A 248 -21.84 10.11 17.67
CA GLU A 248 -22.07 9.64 16.31
C GLU A 248 -20.83 9.69 15.42
N GLY A 249 -20.74 8.77 14.49
CA GLY A 249 -19.63 8.69 13.55
C GLY A 249 -19.98 8.11 12.19
N VAL A 250 -18.97 8.06 11.35
CA VAL A 250 -19.07 7.40 10.05
C VAL A 250 -17.98 6.35 9.93
N GLN A 251 -18.32 5.20 9.36
CA GLN A 251 -17.38 4.13 9.05
C GLN A 251 -17.27 3.95 7.54
N SER A 252 -16.05 3.89 7.05
CA SER A 252 -15.72 3.40 5.71
C SER A 252 -15.14 2.00 5.82
N PHE A 253 -15.70 1.05 5.08
CA PHE A 253 -15.38 -0.37 5.14
C PHE A 253 -15.08 -0.90 3.74
N TYR A 254 -13.94 -1.59 3.55
CA TYR A 254 -13.36 -1.95 2.25
C TYR A 254 -12.97 -3.43 2.15
N PRO A 255 -13.89 -4.40 2.21
CA PRO A 255 -13.56 -5.79 1.97
C PRO A 255 -13.09 -5.98 0.53
N SER A 256 -12.12 -6.87 0.35
CA SER A 256 -11.57 -7.15 -0.98
C SER A 256 -11.03 -8.57 -1.06
N LYS A 257 -10.98 -9.12 -2.27
CA LYS A 257 -10.49 -10.47 -2.53
C LYS A 257 -9.53 -10.45 -3.72
N THR A 258 -8.50 -11.28 -3.63
CA THR A 258 -7.58 -11.55 -4.74
C THR A 258 -7.49 -13.05 -4.97
N LYS A 259 -7.54 -13.46 -6.23
CA LYS A 259 -7.20 -14.81 -6.68
C LYS A 259 -6.05 -14.67 -7.64
N ASP A 260 -5.02 -15.50 -7.49
CA ASP A 260 -3.89 -15.52 -8.40
C ASP A 260 -3.50 -16.96 -8.73
N PHE A 261 -3.01 -17.14 -9.94
CA PHE A 261 -2.49 -18.38 -10.45
C PHE A 261 -1.30 -18.05 -11.35
N ASP A 262 -0.20 -18.77 -11.19
CA ASP A 262 0.98 -18.70 -12.03
C ASP A 262 1.52 -20.10 -12.28
N LEU A 263 1.93 -20.36 -13.50
CA LEU A 263 2.72 -21.54 -13.83
C LEU A 263 3.90 -21.12 -14.70
N ASN A 264 5.05 -21.71 -14.46
CA ASN A 264 6.23 -21.45 -15.27
C ASN A 264 7.12 -22.69 -15.39
N LYS A 265 7.90 -22.69 -16.46
CA LYS A 265 8.92 -23.70 -16.72
C LYS A 265 10.18 -23.07 -17.26
N THR A 266 11.32 -23.60 -16.82
CA THR A 266 12.64 -23.23 -17.35
C THR A 266 13.20 -24.39 -18.16
N TRP A 267 13.80 -24.08 -19.30
CA TRP A 267 14.52 -25.02 -20.18
C TRP A 267 15.97 -24.56 -20.33
N GLU A 268 16.90 -25.50 -20.21
CA GLU A 268 18.32 -25.28 -20.52
C GLU A 268 18.61 -25.88 -21.91
N LEU A 269 18.98 -25.02 -22.87
CA LEU A 269 19.21 -25.39 -24.25
C LEU A 269 20.58 -24.86 -24.72
N GLY A 270 21.65 -25.61 -24.40
CA GLY A 270 23.02 -25.18 -24.70
C GLY A 270 23.39 -23.87 -24.00
N SER A 271 23.62 -22.81 -24.77
CA SER A 271 23.94 -21.47 -24.24
C SER A 271 22.71 -20.66 -23.84
N HIS A 272 21.50 -21.21 -23.96
CA HIS A 272 20.23 -20.52 -23.67
C HIS A 272 19.56 -21.09 -22.41
N THR A 273 19.07 -20.21 -21.55
CA THR A 273 18.16 -20.53 -20.45
C THR A 273 16.83 -19.85 -20.73
N LEU A 274 15.84 -20.62 -21.13
CA LEU A 274 14.51 -20.12 -21.48
C LEU A 274 13.55 -20.26 -20.30
N ILE A 275 12.76 -19.23 -20.02
CA ILE A 275 11.66 -19.25 -19.04
C ILE A 275 10.37 -18.88 -19.77
N GLY A 276 9.35 -19.71 -19.65
CA GLY A 276 8.01 -19.41 -20.18
C GLY A 276 6.95 -19.69 -19.14
N GLY A 277 5.87 -18.90 -19.15
CA GLY A 277 4.81 -19.06 -18.17
C GLY A 277 3.50 -18.40 -18.54
N LEU A 278 2.46 -18.74 -17.77
CA LEU A 278 1.12 -18.17 -17.81
C LEU A 278 0.75 -17.68 -16.43
N ALA A 279 0.06 -16.54 -16.35
CA ALA A 279 -0.42 -16.00 -15.07
C ALA A 279 -1.86 -15.50 -15.22
N TYR A 280 -2.64 -15.67 -14.15
CA TYR A 280 -3.98 -15.12 -14.01
C TYR A 280 -4.11 -14.44 -12.65
N ARG A 281 -4.72 -13.27 -12.63
CA ARG A 281 -5.08 -12.58 -11.38
C ARG A 281 -6.45 -11.96 -11.50
N ALA A 282 -7.27 -12.09 -10.46
CA ALA A 282 -8.57 -11.44 -10.36
C ALA A 282 -8.73 -10.79 -8.99
N ASN A 283 -9.22 -9.57 -8.97
CA ASN A 283 -9.46 -8.81 -7.75
C ASN A 283 -10.93 -8.38 -7.67
N SER A 284 -11.46 -8.29 -6.45
CA SER A 284 -12.72 -7.60 -6.17
C SER A 284 -12.51 -6.56 -5.09
N PHE A 285 -13.26 -5.48 -5.20
CA PHE A 285 -13.30 -4.39 -4.26
C PHE A 285 -14.76 -4.08 -3.93
N ASP A 286 -15.05 -4.00 -2.66
CA ASP A 286 -16.33 -3.52 -2.15
C ASP A 286 -16.07 -2.40 -1.15
N GLN A 287 -16.87 -1.37 -1.18
CA GLN A 287 -16.91 -0.31 -0.18
C GLN A 287 -18.33 -0.18 0.33
N THR A 288 -18.50 -0.15 1.64
CA THR A 288 -19.77 0.25 2.27
C THR A 288 -19.47 1.31 3.32
N ARG A 289 -20.28 2.36 3.33
CA ARG A 289 -20.21 3.42 4.33
C ARG A 289 -21.42 3.36 5.24
N TYR A 290 -21.17 3.47 6.55
CA TYR A 290 -22.19 3.35 7.60
C TYR A 290 -22.19 4.60 8.46
N ASN A 291 -23.40 5.00 8.93
CA ASN A 291 -23.52 5.84 10.11
C ASN A 291 -23.40 4.96 11.36
N LEU A 292 -22.71 5.45 12.37
CA LEU A 292 -22.49 4.80 13.66
C LEU A 292 -23.12 5.63 14.77
N ALA A 293 -23.72 4.97 15.76
CA ALA A 293 -24.16 5.61 17.00
C ALA A 293 -22.95 6.02 17.88
N HIS A 294 -21.88 5.23 17.83
CA HIS A 294 -20.64 5.42 18.57
C HIS A 294 -19.44 5.20 17.65
N TYR A 295 -18.68 6.26 17.34
CA TYR A 295 -17.62 6.18 16.35
C TYR A 295 -16.47 5.25 16.77
N LYS A 296 -16.24 5.04 18.06
CA LYS A 296 -15.23 4.09 18.57
C LYS A 296 -15.71 2.63 18.54
N ASP A 297 -16.99 2.39 18.26
CA ASP A 297 -17.58 1.04 18.18
C ASP A 297 -18.08 0.73 16.77
N HIS A 298 -17.32 -0.08 16.02
CA HIS A 298 -17.70 -0.55 14.68
C HIS A 298 -18.94 -1.45 14.66
N GLY A 299 -19.41 -1.94 15.81
CA GLY A 299 -20.67 -2.70 15.97
C GLY A 299 -21.90 -1.80 16.03
N SER A 300 -21.75 -0.52 16.38
CA SER A 300 -22.86 0.43 16.60
C SER A 300 -23.46 0.98 15.29
N LYS A 301 -23.53 0.18 14.22
CA LYS A 301 -24.05 0.57 12.91
C LYS A 301 -25.55 0.90 12.98
N ILE A 302 -25.92 2.10 12.54
CA ILE A 302 -27.30 2.55 12.40
C ILE A 302 -27.84 2.12 11.03
N ASN A 303 -27.18 2.55 9.95
CA ASN A 303 -27.56 2.25 8.58
C ASN A 303 -26.38 2.36 7.63
N ALA A 304 -26.42 1.63 6.51
CA ALA A 304 -25.57 1.89 5.38
C ALA A 304 -26.16 3.01 4.52
N TYR A 305 -25.33 3.90 3.99
CA TYR A 305 -25.80 5.01 3.15
C TYR A 305 -25.13 5.10 1.77
N GLU A 306 -23.97 4.48 1.58
CA GLU A 306 -23.28 4.35 0.29
C GLU A 306 -22.69 2.95 0.13
N LYS A 307 -22.78 2.40 -1.09
CA LYS A 307 -22.08 1.18 -1.51
C LYS A 307 -21.43 1.37 -2.87
N HIS A 308 -20.20 0.91 -3.01
CA HIS A 308 -19.45 0.93 -4.26
C HIS A 308 -18.72 -0.39 -4.41
N ARG A 309 -18.68 -0.94 -5.62
CA ARG A 309 -17.96 -2.19 -5.90
C ARG A 309 -17.42 -2.19 -7.31
N GLY A 310 -16.44 -3.07 -7.53
CA GLY A 310 -15.93 -3.34 -8.86
C GLY A 310 -14.91 -4.47 -8.84
N LYS A 311 -14.55 -4.94 -10.01
CA LYS A 311 -13.65 -6.07 -10.22
C LYS A 311 -12.65 -5.77 -11.31
N ASP A 312 -11.51 -6.44 -11.24
CA ASP A 312 -10.58 -6.54 -12.36
C ASP A 312 -10.04 -7.96 -12.51
N GLU A 313 -9.56 -8.26 -13.70
CA GLU A 313 -8.83 -9.48 -13.98
C GLU A 313 -7.72 -9.22 -15.00
N SER A 314 -6.66 -10.01 -14.91
CA SER A 314 -5.55 -10.02 -15.86
C SER A 314 -5.20 -11.44 -16.24
N LEU A 315 -5.15 -11.72 -17.54
CA LEU A 315 -4.62 -12.97 -18.10
C LEU A 315 -3.34 -12.65 -18.87
N SER A 316 -2.30 -13.44 -18.64
CA SER A 316 -0.97 -13.10 -19.11
C SER A 316 -0.20 -14.32 -19.61
N ALA A 317 0.65 -14.09 -20.62
CA ALA A 317 1.65 -15.04 -21.08
C ALA A 317 3.01 -14.34 -21.19
N TYR A 318 4.07 -15.02 -20.78
CA TYR A 318 5.41 -14.45 -20.79
C TYR A 318 6.47 -15.45 -21.21
N PHE A 319 7.55 -14.92 -21.78
CA PHE A 319 8.71 -15.66 -22.19
C PHE A 319 9.97 -14.82 -22.02
N GLN A 320 11.06 -15.42 -21.55
CA GLN A 320 12.37 -14.78 -21.43
C GLN A 320 13.46 -15.77 -21.82
N ASP A 321 14.45 -15.28 -22.55
CA ASP A 321 15.70 -15.97 -22.85
C ASP A 321 16.87 -15.28 -22.16
N LYS A 322 17.71 -16.05 -21.51
CA LYS A 322 19.07 -15.66 -21.16
C LYS A 322 20.01 -16.40 -22.11
N TRP A 323 20.61 -15.68 -23.03
CA TRP A 323 21.61 -16.19 -23.96
C TRP A 323 23.03 -15.84 -23.48
N GLN A 324 23.82 -16.88 -23.13
CA GLN A 324 25.24 -16.75 -22.85
C GLN A 324 26.00 -16.76 -24.18
N ALA A 325 26.13 -15.59 -24.83
CA ALA A 325 26.72 -15.46 -26.18
C ALA A 325 28.23 -15.75 -26.20
N SER A 326 28.92 -15.54 -25.07
CA SER A 326 30.31 -15.96 -24.85
C SER A 326 30.56 -16.10 -23.33
N GLU A 327 31.76 -16.52 -22.93
CA GLU A 327 32.14 -16.60 -21.51
C GLU A 327 31.99 -15.25 -20.78
N LYS A 328 32.10 -14.14 -21.51
CA LYS A 328 32.07 -12.78 -20.95
C LYS A 328 30.81 -11.99 -21.26
N PHE A 329 29.96 -12.45 -22.20
CA PHE A 329 28.83 -11.67 -22.67
C PHE A 329 27.51 -12.45 -22.57
N ALA A 330 26.55 -11.88 -21.87
CA ALA A 330 25.20 -12.41 -21.76
C ALA A 330 24.15 -11.39 -22.21
N VAL A 331 23.08 -11.90 -22.83
CA VAL A 331 21.90 -11.13 -23.27
C VAL A 331 20.68 -11.71 -22.61
N TYR A 332 19.85 -10.86 -22.03
CA TYR A 332 18.53 -11.24 -21.50
C TYR A 332 17.48 -10.53 -22.34
N ALA A 333 16.61 -11.28 -23.00
CA ALA A 333 15.51 -10.75 -23.77
C ALA A 333 14.19 -11.36 -23.26
N GLY A 334 13.25 -10.52 -22.88
CA GLY A 334 11.96 -10.95 -22.33
C GLY A 334 10.80 -10.20 -22.99
N LEU A 335 9.67 -10.90 -23.09
CA LEU A 335 8.42 -10.33 -23.57
C LEU A 335 7.25 -10.90 -22.76
N ARG A 336 6.35 -10.04 -22.34
CA ARG A 336 5.09 -10.42 -21.69
C ARG A 336 3.93 -9.73 -22.38
N PHE A 337 2.84 -10.43 -22.51
CA PHE A 337 1.54 -9.92 -22.91
C PHE A 337 0.58 -10.05 -21.73
N ASP A 338 -0.16 -9.00 -21.44
CA ASP A 338 -1.22 -8.94 -20.44
C ASP A 338 -2.50 -8.42 -21.07
N ARG A 339 -3.61 -9.15 -20.86
CA ARG A 339 -4.95 -8.66 -21.12
C ARG A 339 -5.61 -8.34 -19.78
N TYR A 340 -5.77 -7.05 -19.53
CA TYR A 340 -6.40 -6.51 -18.33
C TYR A 340 -7.82 -6.08 -18.60
N LYS A 341 -8.78 -6.46 -17.74
CA LYS A 341 -10.20 -6.12 -17.82
C LYS A 341 -10.68 -5.53 -16.51
N LYS A 342 -11.35 -4.36 -16.56
CA LYS A 342 -12.14 -3.77 -15.46
C LYS A 342 -13.62 -4.03 -15.73
N TYR A 343 -14.40 -4.45 -14.71
CA TYR A 343 -15.81 -4.76 -14.89
C TYR A 343 -16.60 -4.76 -13.58
N GLY A 344 -17.94 -4.76 -13.69
CA GLY A 344 -18.87 -4.84 -12.56
C GLY A 344 -18.78 -3.62 -11.63
N GLY A 345 -18.40 -2.45 -12.16
CA GLY A 345 -18.46 -1.18 -11.45
C GLY A 345 -19.91 -0.84 -11.12
N HIS A 346 -20.19 -0.60 -9.82
CA HIS A 346 -21.55 -0.32 -9.34
C HIS A 346 -21.50 0.64 -8.17
N HIS A 347 -22.32 1.67 -8.23
CA HIS A 347 -22.41 2.74 -7.24
C HIS A 347 -23.86 2.91 -6.80
N GLU A 348 -24.11 2.74 -5.51
CA GLU A 348 -25.44 2.85 -4.90
C GLU A 348 -25.43 3.86 -3.75
N PHE A 349 -26.32 4.85 -3.81
CA PHE A 349 -26.58 5.84 -2.75
C PHE A 349 -27.91 5.52 -2.08
N LEU A 350 -27.86 4.74 -1.02
CA LEU A 350 -29.02 4.15 -0.34
C LEU A 350 -30.00 5.20 0.20
N THR A 351 -29.50 6.37 0.60
CA THR A 351 -30.35 7.46 1.12
C THR A 351 -31.19 8.14 0.05
N THR A 352 -30.83 7.98 -1.22
CA THR A 352 -31.48 8.67 -2.34
C THR A 352 -32.01 7.71 -3.39
N GLY A 353 -31.71 6.42 -3.28
CA GLY A 353 -32.05 5.42 -4.28
C GLY A 353 -31.32 5.57 -5.63
N TYR A 354 -30.29 6.45 -5.69
CA TYR A 354 -29.53 6.60 -6.94
C TYR A 354 -28.58 5.44 -7.15
N VAL A 355 -28.65 4.82 -8.32
CA VAL A 355 -27.79 3.72 -8.76
C VAL A 355 -27.12 4.08 -10.07
N LYS A 356 -25.87 3.72 -10.23
CA LYS A 356 -25.10 3.86 -11.45
C LYS A 356 -24.18 2.66 -11.63
N ASP A 357 -24.20 2.05 -12.81
CA ASP A 357 -23.23 1.06 -13.25
C ASP A 357 -22.21 1.71 -14.18
N ASP A 358 -20.97 1.24 -14.12
CA ASP A 358 -19.89 1.68 -15.00
C ASP A 358 -19.68 0.67 -16.13
N GLU A 359 -19.27 1.17 -17.29
CA GLU A 359 -18.92 0.34 -18.43
C GLU A 359 -17.66 -0.49 -18.19
N GLU A 360 -17.57 -1.63 -18.85
CA GLU A 360 -16.38 -2.48 -18.83
C GLU A 360 -15.25 -1.84 -19.61
N GLY A 361 -14.01 -1.99 -19.15
CA GLY A 361 -12.81 -1.53 -19.84
C GLY A 361 -11.83 -2.68 -20.07
N ILE A 362 -11.30 -2.80 -21.30
CA ILE A 362 -10.28 -3.79 -21.65
C ILE A 362 -9.03 -3.05 -22.12
N TYR A 363 -7.88 -3.48 -21.61
CA TYR A 363 -6.57 -2.96 -21.98
C TYR A 363 -5.61 -4.12 -22.26
N ASN A 364 -4.90 -4.07 -23.39
CA ASN A 364 -3.86 -5.03 -23.77
C ASN A 364 -2.49 -4.35 -23.65
N ALA A 365 -1.57 -4.99 -22.95
CA ALA A 365 -0.24 -4.46 -22.70
C ALA A 365 0.85 -5.45 -23.13
N TRP A 366 1.92 -4.91 -23.72
CA TRP A 366 3.15 -5.61 -24.01
C TRP A 366 4.26 -5.06 -23.14
N SER A 367 5.01 -5.91 -22.46
CA SER A 367 6.12 -5.54 -21.58
C SER A 367 7.42 -6.18 -22.06
N PRO A 368 8.12 -5.59 -23.06
CA PRO A 368 9.44 -6.02 -23.49
C PRO A 368 10.51 -5.65 -22.45
N LYS A 369 11.57 -6.47 -22.39
CA LYS A 369 12.79 -6.23 -21.62
C LYS A 369 14.00 -6.68 -22.41
N LEU A 370 15.07 -5.88 -22.37
CA LEU A 370 16.38 -6.24 -22.90
C LEU A 370 17.45 -5.84 -21.86
N SER A 371 18.36 -6.76 -21.55
CA SER A 371 19.50 -6.46 -20.70
C SER A 371 20.76 -7.10 -21.29
N LEU A 372 21.85 -6.37 -21.26
CA LEU A 372 23.17 -6.78 -21.73
C LEU A 372 24.10 -6.79 -20.55
N GLU A 373 24.86 -7.86 -20.36
CA GLU A 373 25.88 -7.97 -19.31
C GLU A 373 27.22 -8.32 -19.94
N TYR A 374 28.27 -7.60 -19.56
CA TYR A 374 29.64 -7.85 -20.01
C TYR A 374 30.60 -7.96 -18.81
N LEU A 375 31.32 -9.07 -18.72
CA LEU A 375 32.34 -9.33 -17.70
C LEU A 375 33.70 -8.72 -18.14
N VAL A 376 34.10 -7.64 -17.48
CA VAL A 376 35.37 -6.97 -17.65
C VAL A 376 36.41 -7.60 -16.72
N GLY A 377 37.40 -8.28 -17.29
CA GLY A 377 38.34 -9.07 -16.49
C GLY A 377 37.67 -10.27 -15.86
N ASN A 378 37.89 -10.51 -14.57
CA ASN A 378 37.38 -11.67 -13.84
C ASN A 378 36.45 -11.31 -12.68
N ASP A 379 36.31 -10.02 -12.37
CA ASP A 379 35.66 -9.56 -11.13
C ASP A 379 34.69 -8.40 -11.30
N THR A 380 34.56 -7.86 -12.50
CA THR A 380 33.76 -6.67 -12.77
C THR A 380 32.74 -6.96 -13.88
N THR A 381 31.45 -6.79 -13.59
CA THR A 381 30.38 -6.88 -14.59
C THR A 381 29.80 -5.49 -14.84
N VAL A 382 29.78 -5.06 -16.09
CA VAL A 382 29.03 -3.89 -16.54
C VAL A 382 27.75 -4.37 -17.18
N TYR A 383 26.63 -3.69 -16.90
CA TYR A 383 25.35 -4.03 -17.51
C TYR A 383 24.58 -2.78 -17.93
N ALA A 384 23.76 -2.95 -18.96
CA ALA A 384 22.78 -1.99 -19.41
C ALA A 384 21.45 -2.68 -19.57
N SER A 385 20.34 -2.08 -19.14
CA SER A 385 19.01 -2.64 -19.34
C SER A 385 17.99 -1.59 -19.77
N TYR A 386 17.03 -2.06 -20.56
CA TYR A 386 15.80 -1.39 -20.91
C TYR A 386 14.61 -2.29 -20.56
N GLY A 387 13.56 -1.72 -20.00
CA GLY A 387 12.31 -2.41 -19.78
C GLY A 387 11.12 -1.48 -19.89
N HIS A 388 10.08 -1.95 -20.59
CA HIS A 388 8.77 -1.32 -20.60
C HIS A 388 7.84 -2.07 -19.64
N SER A 389 7.05 -1.33 -18.88
CA SER A 389 6.09 -1.89 -17.93
C SER A 389 4.79 -1.11 -17.96
N PHE A 390 3.69 -1.76 -17.59
CA PHE A 390 2.42 -1.10 -17.34
C PHE A 390 2.00 -1.34 -15.88
N THR A 391 1.24 -0.39 -15.31
CA THR A 391 0.69 -0.49 -13.96
C THR A 391 -0.81 -0.22 -14.04
N PRO A 392 -1.67 -1.24 -13.94
CA PRO A 392 -3.10 -1.02 -13.92
C PRO A 392 -3.51 -0.24 -12.65
N PRO A 393 -4.55 0.63 -12.74
CA PRO A 393 -5.06 1.30 -11.57
C PRO A 393 -5.57 0.28 -10.55
N ILE A 394 -5.40 0.57 -9.26
CA ILE A 394 -5.99 -0.27 -8.22
C ILE A 394 -7.49 0.02 -8.10
N LEU A 395 -8.30 -0.99 -7.78
CA LEU A 395 -9.76 -0.86 -7.70
C LEU A 395 -10.21 0.24 -6.74
N TYR A 396 -9.43 0.52 -5.67
CA TYR A 396 -9.65 1.65 -4.77
C TYR A 396 -9.58 3.01 -5.50
N GLN A 397 -8.67 3.19 -6.45
CA GLN A 397 -8.57 4.43 -7.25
C GLN A 397 -9.73 4.56 -8.24
N VAL A 398 -10.19 3.43 -8.76
CA VAL A 398 -11.26 3.36 -9.77
C VAL A 398 -12.63 3.57 -9.14
N TYR A 399 -12.95 2.88 -8.04
CA TYR A 399 -14.33 2.74 -7.55
C TYR A 399 -14.61 3.40 -6.20
N ARG A 400 -13.59 3.82 -5.42
CA ARG A 400 -13.81 4.48 -4.14
C ARG A 400 -14.61 5.77 -4.31
N SER A 401 -15.61 5.95 -3.46
CA SER A 401 -16.37 7.18 -3.34
C SER A 401 -16.54 7.58 -1.88
N GLU A 402 -16.39 8.87 -1.59
CA GLU A 402 -16.70 9.48 -0.31
C GLU A 402 -17.31 10.84 -0.58
N ARG A 403 -18.62 10.94 -0.53
CA ARG A 403 -19.33 12.19 -0.80
C ARG A 403 -20.06 12.67 0.44
N SER A 404 -20.14 13.99 0.59
CA SER A 404 -21.16 14.61 1.44
C SER A 404 -22.55 14.33 0.86
N PRO A 405 -23.65 14.46 1.62
CA PRO A 405 -24.99 14.22 1.13
C PRO A 405 -25.25 14.88 -0.22
N ILE A 406 -25.88 14.14 -1.12
CA ILE A 406 -26.16 14.59 -2.49
C ILE A 406 -27.60 15.08 -2.57
N LYS A 407 -27.79 16.28 -3.16
CA LYS A 407 -29.12 16.76 -3.54
C LYS A 407 -29.55 16.12 -4.87
N ILE A 408 -30.70 15.44 -4.86
CA ILE A 408 -31.29 14.83 -6.05
C ILE A 408 -32.55 15.62 -6.45
N VAL A 409 -32.70 15.92 -7.74
CA VAL A 409 -33.87 16.53 -8.33
C VAL A 409 -34.30 15.67 -9.52
N ASN A 410 -35.55 15.19 -9.50
CA ASN A 410 -36.09 14.29 -10.55
C ASN A 410 -35.22 13.06 -10.80
N GLY A 411 -34.70 12.42 -9.73
CA GLY A 411 -33.83 11.24 -9.84
C GLY A 411 -32.40 11.51 -10.27
N VAL A 412 -32.01 12.77 -10.51
CA VAL A 412 -30.67 13.15 -10.96
C VAL A 412 -29.90 13.87 -9.84
N PRO A 413 -28.66 13.46 -9.54
CA PRO A 413 -27.78 14.20 -8.62
C PRO A 413 -27.47 15.59 -9.14
N THR A 414 -27.72 16.64 -8.34
CA THR A 414 -27.52 18.03 -8.77
C THR A 414 -26.45 18.79 -7.97
N ALA A 415 -26.34 18.50 -6.67
CA ALA A 415 -25.39 19.23 -5.80
C ALA A 415 -24.92 18.38 -4.61
N SER A 416 -23.70 18.69 -4.15
CA SER A 416 -23.11 18.17 -2.92
C SER A 416 -22.16 19.21 -2.33
N THR A 417 -21.79 19.09 -1.06
CA THR A 417 -20.82 20.00 -0.43
C THR A 417 -19.40 19.65 -0.89
N ARG A 418 -18.98 18.40 -0.77
CA ARG A 418 -17.65 17.89 -1.17
C ARG A 418 -17.77 16.44 -1.64
N GLY A 419 -16.84 15.98 -2.46
CA GLY A 419 -16.77 14.58 -2.83
C GLY A 419 -15.35 14.13 -3.18
N SER A 420 -14.97 12.93 -2.74
CA SER A 420 -13.95 12.13 -3.39
C SER A 420 -14.68 11.19 -4.36
N LEU A 421 -14.37 11.29 -5.65
CA LEU A 421 -15.18 10.66 -6.70
C LEU A 421 -14.47 9.44 -7.29
N PRO A 422 -15.19 8.37 -7.67
CA PRO A 422 -14.64 7.28 -8.45
C PRO A 422 -14.24 7.77 -9.85
N ASN A 423 -13.29 7.08 -10.45
CA ASN A 423 -12.91 7.30 -11.84
C ASN A 423 -12.75 5.97 -12.59
N PRO A 424 -13.83 5.43 -13.18
CA PRO A 424 -13.77 4.20 -13.96
C PRO A 424 -13.01 4.39 -15.29
N ASP A 425 -12.78 5.63 -15.71
CA ASP A 425 -12.10 5.96 -16.98
C ASP A 425 -10.56 5.96 -16.84
N LEU A 426 -10.01 5.56 -15.68
CA LEU A 426 -8.56 5.47 -15.49
C LEU A 426 -7.92 4.45 -16.43
N ASP A 427 -6.88 4.89 -17.13
CA ASP A 427 -6.00 4.04 -17.93
C ASP A 427 -4.79 3.56 -17.10
N PRO A 428 -4.18 2.41 -17.45
CA PRO A 428 -2.93 1.98 -16.86
C PRO A 428 -1.79 2.97 -17.10
N GLU A 429 -0.94 3.17 -16.08
CA GLU A 429 0.33 3.89 -16.25
C GLU A 429 1.29 3.04 -17.09
N GLN A 430 2.09 3.68 -17.93
CA GLN A 430 3.13 3.04 -18.77
C GLN A 430 4.49 3.65 -18.43
N THR A 431 5.47 2.81 -18.15
CA THR A 431 6.80 3.26 -17.73
C THR A 431 7.90 2.61 -18.55
N ASP A 432 8.74 3.45 -19.17
CA ASP A 432 9.99 3.06 -19.80
C ASP A 432 11.14 3.29 -18.83
N THR A 433 11.89 2.23 -18.49
CA THR A 433 13.02 2.28 -17.56
C THR A 433 14.32 1.93 -18.27
N TYR A 434 15.33 2.77 -18.09
CA TYR A 434 16.69 2.60 -18.58
C TYR A 434 17.62 2.55 -17.37
N GLU A 435 18.53 1.59 -17.35
CA GLU A 435 19.51 1.42 -16.26
C GLU A 435 20.87 1.07 -16.83
N LEU A 436 21.91 1.65 -16.23
CA LEU A 436 23.30 1.31 -16.47
C LEU A 436 23.96 1.06 -15.12
N GLY A 437 24.67 -0.04 -14.99
CA GLY A 437 25.29 -0.37 -13.71
C GLY A 437 26.58 -1.15 -13.84
N LEU A 438 27.27 -1.23 -12.71
CA LEU A 438 28.53 -1.93 -12.53
C LEU A 438 28.47 -2.72 -11.23
N LYS A 439 28.79 -4.01 -11.30
CA LYS A 439 28.96 -4.91 -10.16
C LYS A 439 30.42 -5.32 -10.10
N LYS A 440 31.06 -5.19 -8.96
CA LYS A 440 32.44 -5.61 -8.76
C LYS A 440 32.58 -6.48 -7.53
N LYS A 441 33.29 -7.59 -7.66
CA LYS A 441 33.55 -8.54 -6.59
C LYS A 441 35.07 -8.68 -6.41
N TRP A 442 35.60 -8.08 -5.36
CA TRP A 442 36.95 -8.37 -4.89
C TRP A 442 36.90 -9.57 -3.94
N LYS A 443 38.08 -9.99 -3.47
CA LYS A 443 38.21 -11.10 -2.54
C LYS A 443 37.18 -11.06 -1.40
N ASP A 444 37.14 -9.97 -0.66
CA ASP A 444 36.32 -9.82 0.56
C ASP A 444 35.27 -8.69 0.44
N THR A 445 35.12 -8.10 -0.74
CA THR A 445 34.21 -6.97 -0.98
C THR A 445 33.36 -7.20 -2.22
N THR A 446 32.07 -6.94 -2.10
CA THR A 446 31.16 -6.81 -3.24
C THR A 446 30.62 -5.40 -3.28
N ALA A 447 30.73 -4.71 -4.42
CA ALA A 447 30.15 -3.39 -4.63
C ALA A 447 29.27 -3.36 -5.88
N ASN A 448 28.20 -2.59 -5.84
CA ASN A 448 27.29 -2.37 -6.95
C ASN A 448 26.97 -0.88 -7.06
N ILE A 449 27.00 -0.35 -8.27
CA ILE A 449 26.60 1.02 -8.61
C ILE A 449 25.60 0.93 -9.75
N ALA A 450 24.52 1.67 -9.68
CA ALA A 450 23.54 1.80 -10.74
C ALA A 450 23.07 3.25 -10.89
N VAL A 451 22.87 3.69 -12.13
CA VAL A 451 22.14 4.91 -12.48
C VAL A 451 20.96 4.53 -13.33
N TYR A 452 19.83 5.16 -13.07
CA TYR A 452 18.61 4.83 -13.80
C TYR A 452 17.77 6.08 -14.12
N LYS A 453 16.95 5.92 -15.15
CA LYS A 453 15.91 6.86 -15.55
C LYS A 453 14.64 6.09 -15.85
N ALA A 454 13.50 6.56 -15.32
CA ALA A 454 12.17 6.03 -15.63
C ALA A 454 11.25 7.15 -16.09
N ASP A 455 10.64 6.98 -17.26
CA ASP A 455 9.69 7.89 -17.87
C ASP A 455 8.30 7.23 -17.83
N THR A 456 7.38 7.76 -17.02
CA THR A 456 6.01 7.26 -16.88
C THR A 456 5.04 8.17 -17.63
N LYS A 457 4.20 7.59 -18.50
CA LYS A 457 3.04 8.22 -19.15
C LYS A 457 1.78 7.83 -18.42
N ASP A 458 0.74 8.67 -18.53
CA ASP A 458 -0.57 8.44 -17.92
C ASP A 458 -0.50 8.21 -16.39
N ALA A 459 0.44 8.89 -15.73
CA ALA A 459 0.67 8.78 -14.30
C ALA A 459 -0.61 9.07 -13.50
N ILE A 460 -1.03 8.15 -12.62
CA ILE A 460 -2.24 8.28 -11.83
C ILE A 460 -1.95 9.10 -10.57
N ARG A 461 -2.62 10.26 -10.45
CA ARG A 461 -2.46 11.16 -9.29
C ARG A 461 -3.81 11.54 -8.70
N TYR A 462 -3.80 11.88 -7.42
CA TYR A 462 -4.98 12.39 -6.72
C TYR A 462 -5.11 13.88 -6.96
N PHE A 463 -6.11 14.25 -7.75
CA PHE A 463 -6.43 15.63 -8.11
C PHE A 463 -7.50 16.20 -7.15
N SER A 464 -7.40 17.48 -6.79
CA SER A 464 -8.42 18.20 -6.03
C SER A 464 -8.65 19.59 -6.64
N THR A 465 -9.91 19.95 -6.84
CA THR A 465 -10.25 21.29 -7.36
C THR A 465 -9.99 22.39 -6.32
N GLY A 466 -10.05 22.06 -5.01
CA GLY A 466 -9.85 23.01 -3.91
C GLY A 466 -10.88 24.15 -3.83
N LYS A 467 -11.77 24.29 -4.81
CA LYS A 467 -12.79 25.33 -4.94
C LYS A 467 -14.08 24.77 -5.54
N ALA A 468 -15.17 25.53 -5.42
CA ALA A 468 -16.45 25.18 -6.01
C ALA A 468 -16.31 24.77 -7.48
N SER A 469 -16.86 23.63 -7.84
CA SER A 469 -16.68 23.05 -9.18
C SER A 469 -17.82 22.11 -9.53
N THR A 470 -18.11 21.95 -10.83
CA THR A 470 -19.10 20.98 -11.32
C THR A 470 -18.41 19.80 -11.96
N TYR A 471 -18.88 18.59 -11.70
CA TYR A 471 -18.42 17.36 -12.34
C TYR A 471 -19.61 16.49 -12.75
N LYS A 472 -19.68 16.12 -14.03
CA LYS A 472 -20.78 15.31 -14.61
C LYS A 472 -22.17 15.80 -14.15
N GLY A 473 -22.42 17.12 -14.21
CA GLY A 473 -23.69 17.75 -13.84
C GLY A 473 -23.93 18.00 -12.36
N VAL A 474 -23.08 17.50 -11.46
CA VAL A 474 -23.20 17.71 -10.02
C VAL A 474 -22.32 18.86 -9.57
N PHE A 475 -22.90 19.85 -8.87
CA PHE A 475 -22.19 20.99 -8.30
C PHE A 475 -21.65 20.65 -6.90
N TYR A 476 -20.34 20.81 -6.68
CA TYR A 476 -19.66 20.62 -5.41
C TYR A 476 -19.25 21.97 -4.82
N LYS A 477 -19.93 22.42 -3.77
CA LYS A 477 -19.74 23.76 -3.16
C LYS A 477 -18.30 23.99 -2.66
N LYS A 478 -17.66 22.96 -2.08
CA LYS A 478 -16.27 22.97 -1.60
C LYS A 478 -15.31 22.19 -2.51
N GLY A 479 -15.73 21.94 -3.77
CA GLY A 479 -14.97 21.19 -4.74
C GLY A 479 -15.04 19.68 -4.58
N TYR A 480 -14.34 18.98 -5.47
CA TYR A 480 -14.21 17.53 -5.44
C TYR A 480 -12.76 17.10 -5.67
N SER A 481 -12.49 15.87 -5.34
CA SER A 481 -11.20 15.20 -5.56
C SER A 481 -11.41 13.89 -6.31
N GLN A 482 -10.44 13.47 -7.09
CA GLN A 482 -10.52 12.26 -7.92
C GLN A 482 -9.13 11.79 -8.30
N TYR A 483 -8.91 10.49 -8.46
CA TYR A 483 -7.74 9.98 -9.17
C TYR A 483 -7.89 10.23 -10.66
N ARG A 484 -6.81 10.68 -11.31
CA ARG A 484 -6.77 10.95 -12.76
C ARG A 484 -5.44 10.54 -13.35
N ASN A 485 -5.44 10.16 -14.64
CA ASN A 485 -4.22 10.10 -15.40
C ASN A 485 -3.72 11.53 -15.62
N PHE A 486 -2.53 11.85 -15.17
CA PHE A 486 -2.01 13.20 -15.08
C PHE A 486 -0.63 13.29 -15.72
N GLY A 487 -0.61 13.55 -17.04
CA GLY A 487 0.59 13.88 -17.78
C GLY A 487 1.72 12.84 -17.69
N LYS A 488 2.95 13.31 -17.47
CA LYS A 488 4.16 12.49 -17.43
C LYS A 488 4.87 12.66 -16.10
N ALA A 489 5.34 11.54 -15.53
CA ALA A 489 6.27 11.56 -14.41
C ALA A 489 7.63 11.06 -14.87
N LYS A 490 8.70 11.75 -14.46
CA LYS A 490 10.09 11.37 -14.77
C LYS A 490 10.84 11.16 -13.47
N LYS A 491 11.46 10.01 -13.33
CA LYS A 491 12.34 9.68 -12.23
C LYS A 491 13.76 9.46 -12.74
N LYS A 492 14.74 9.87 -11.98
CA LYS A 492 16.16 9.53 -12.19
C LYS A 492 16.81 9.34 -10.85
N GLY A 493 17.70 8.38 -10.77
CA GLY A 493 18.35 8.06 -9.52
C GLY A 493 19.70 7.43 -9.70
N PHE A 494 20.38 7.37 -8.59
CA PHE A 494 21.69 6.72 -8.41
C PHE A 494 21.60 5.84 -7.16
N GLU A 495 22.11 4.62 -7.28
CA GLU A 495 22.18 3.67 -6.18
C GLU A 495 23.60 3.13 -6.04
N PHE A 496 24.04 3.00 -4.81
CA PHE A 496 25.30 2.37 -4.43
C PHE A 496 25.04 1.38 -3.31
N SER A 497 25.65 0.21 -3.40
CA SER A 497 25.72 -0.74 -2.29
C SER A 497 27.08 -1.39 -2.23
N ALA A 498 27.61 -1.59 -1.03
CA ALA A 498 28.83 -2.33 -0.79
C ALA A 498 28.68 -3.21 0.45
N THR A 499 29.28 -4.39 0.38
CA THR A 499 29.43 -5.30 1.53
C THR A 499 30.89 -5.71 1.61
N HIS A 500 31.47 -5.65 2.80
CA HIS A 500 32.85 -6.05 3.05
C HIS A 500 32.93 -7.01 4.22
N GLN A 501 33.69 -8.09 4.04
CA GLN A 501 34.01 -9.04 5.10
C GLN A 501 35.37 -8.65 5.71
N PHE A 502 35.36 -8.05 6.90
CA PHE A 502 36.57 -7.62 7.61
C PHE A 502 37.33 -8.81 8.21
N SER A 503 36.59 -9.85 8.64
CA SER A 503 37.11 -11.11 9.16
C SER A 503 36.02 -12.17 9.12
N ASP A 504 36.33 -13.42 9.45
CA ASP A 504 35.34 -14.51 9.53
C ASP A 504 34.13 -14.22 10.45
N LYS A 505 34.28 -13.26 11.37
CA LYS A 505 33.27 -12.91 12.37
C LYS A 505 32.66 -11.51 12.20
N VAL A 506 33.25 -10.66 11.35
CA VAL A 506 32.84 -9.26 11.24
C VAL A 506 32.64 -8.91 9.78
N SER A 507 31.45 -8.47 9.44
CA SER A 507 31.13 -7.89 8.13
C SER A 507 30.44 -6.54 8.31
N GLY A 508 30.56 -5.69 7.29
CA GLY A 508 29.88 -4.41 7.22
C GLY A 508 29.24 -4.19 5.85
N TYR A 509 28.21 -3.36 5.82
CA TYR A 509 27.56 -2.97 4.59
C TYR A 509 27.27 -1.46 4.58
N LEU A 510 27.24 -0.90 3.38
CA LEU A 510 26.85 0.49 3.12
C LEU A 510 25.90 0.51 1.94
N ASN A 511 24.75 1.18 2.11
CA ASN A 511 23.81 1.43 1.04
C ASN A 511 23.53 2.94 0.96
N TYR A 512 23.52 3.46 -0.25
CA TYR A 512 23.13 4.84 -0.53
C TYR A 512 22.24 4.87 -1.77
N ALA A 513 21.16 5.62 -1.70
CA ALA A 513 20.27 5.86 -2.82
C ALA A 513 19.87 7.33 -2.86
N TRP A 514 19.85 7.88 -4.07
CA TRP A 514 19.36 9.23 -4.34
C TRP A 514 18.40 9.18 -5.54
N GLU A 515 17.25 9.81 -5.40
CA GLU A 515 16.23 9.87 -6.45
C GLU A 515 15.66 11.29 -6.55
N THR A 516 15.35 11.71 -7.76
CA THR A 516 14.50 12.88 -8.01
C THR A 516 13.31 12.47 -8.87
N GLU A 517 12.14 13.07 -8.58
CA GLU A 517 10.95 12.93 -9.40
C GLU A 517 10.50 14.31 -9.87
N SER A 518 10.14 14.43 -11.14
CA SER A 518 9.42 15.58 -11.69
C SER A 518 8.14 15.10 -12.35
N ILE A 519 7.06 15.87 -12.18
CA ILE A 519 5.76 15.58 -12.78
C ILE A 519 5.41 16.75 -13.68
N ASP A 520 5.26 16.48 -14.98
CA ASP A 520 4.87 17.46 -15.98
C ASP A 520 3.39 17.26 -16.32
N GLY A 521 2.57 18.32 -16.25
CA GLY A 521 1.17 18.26 -16.68
C GLY A 521 0.19 18.91 -15.71
N GLU A 522 0.26 20.22 -15.54
CA GLU A 522 -0.87 21.07 -15.17
C GLU A 522 -1.47 21.73 -16.42
#